data_bcdb340e2fc0add45c555f9578478217
#
_entry.id   bcdb340e2fc0add45c555f9578478217
#
_cell.length_a   1.000
_cell.length_b   1.000
_cell.length_c   1.000
_cell.angle_alpha   90.00
_cell.angle_beta   90.00
_cell.angle_gamma   90.00
#
_symmetry.space_group_name_H-M   'P 1'
#
loop_
_entity.id
_entity.type
_entity.pdbx_description
1 polymer ?
#
loop_
_entity_poly.entity_id
_entity_poly.type
_entity_poly.pdbx_seq_one_letter_code
_entity_poly.pdbx_strand_id
1 'polypeptide(L)'
;IRDVLGSRGLGDVYKRQGEGYHECYGQLHAERNAIANARKRGNNIEGSTIYVTLEPCCHYGKTPPCTEAIIEEKIARVVVGSDDPNPLVSGKGFKLLREKGIEVIPHFLKEECDAMNHVFFHYISTGTPYVAMKYAMTMDGKIACYTGDSKWVTGEESRAHVQTLRNHYKGIMAGIGTVLADDPMLSCRIEGGRDPVRIIADSHLRIPMDSQLVRTAKQQPLIVACLPDADETKAVQLEEKGVEVLRIPGIAVNDFSGSSSDSVLKYKDRLLADNLA
;
A
#
# COMPACT_ATOMS: atom_id res chain seq x y z
N ILE A 1 -4.22 2.46 -4.49
CA ILE A 1 -5.18 1.71 -5.34
C ILE A 1 -5.42 2.58 -6.55
N ARG A 2 -4.94 2.16 -7.72
CA ARG A 2 -5.20 2.86 -8.98
C ARG A 2 -6.36 2.17 -9.67
N ASP A 3 -7.56 2.64 -9.42
CA ASP A 3 -8.73 2.19 -10.13
C ASP A 3 -8.99 3.14 -11.29
N VAL A 4 -8.89 2.62 -12.51
CA VAL A 4 -9.23 3.38 -13.71
C VAL A 4 -10.69 3.17 -14.00
N LEU A 5 -11.48 4.22 -13.87
CA LEU A 5 -12.90 4.20 -14.19
C LEU A 5 -13.16 4.78 -15.55
N GLY A 6 -13.96 4.06 -16.33
CA GLY A 6 -14.55 4.60 -17.54
C GLY A 6 -16.07 4.55 -17.44
N SER A 7 -16.75 5.67 -17.61
CA SER A 7 -18.19 5.67 -17.88
C SER A 7 -18.44 5.70 -19.40
N ARG A 8 -19.35 4.85 -19.89
CA ARG A 8 -19.73 4.80 -21.31
C ARG A 8 -21.22 5.02 -21.45
N GLY A 9 -21.62 5.97 -22.29
CA GLY A 9 -23.02 6.21 -22.61
C GLY A 9 -23.53 5.34 -23.75
N LEU A 10 -24.83 5.10 -23.77
CA LEU A 10 -25.53 4.25 -24.76
C LEU A 10 -25.76 4.92 -26.12
N GLY A 11 -25.44 6.21 -26.28
CA GLY A 11 -25.72 6.95 -27.53
C GLY A 11 -24.56 6.98 -28.53
N ASP A 12 -23.33 6.81 -28.06
CA ASP A 12 -22.11 6.72 -28.87
C ASP A 12 -21.31 5.55 -28.33
N VAL A 13 -21.42 4.41 -28.92
CA VAL A 13 -21.07 3.08 -28.41
C VAL A 13 -19.60 2.98 -27.88
N TYR A 14 -18.79 4.00 -28.12
CA TYR A 14 -17.35 3.98 -27.77
C TYR A 14 -16.85 5.27 -27.11
N LYS A 15 -17.71 6.17 -26.67
CA LYS A 15 -17.27 7.43 -26.05
C LYS A 15 -17.08 7.25 -24.55
N ARG A 16 -15.84 7.35 -24.09
CA ARG A 16 -15.51 7.46 -22.68
C ARG A 16 -15.83 8.89 -22.20
N GLN A 17 -16.89 9.05 -21.40
CA GLN A 17 -17.31 10.36 -20.89
C GLN A 17 -16.37 10.91 -19.84
N GLY A 18 -15.89 10.04 -18.93
CA GLY A 18 -14.95 10.40 -17.87
C GLY A 18 -14.19 9.19 -17.35
N GLU A 19 -13.09 9.49 -16.66
CA GLU A 19 -12.23 8.51 -16.01
C GLU A 19 -11.65 9.11 -14.74
N GLY A 20 -11.32 8.26 -13.77
CA GLY A 20 -10.74 8.67 -12.52
C GLY A 20 -10.09 7.51 -11.79
N TYR A 21 -9.24 7.84 -10.84
CA TYR A 21 -8.62 6.90 -9.92
C TYR A 21 -8.54 7.53 -8.52
N HIS A 22 -8.33 6.72 -7.51
CA HIS A 22 -8.10 7.21 -6.16
C HIS A 22 -6.68 7.74 -6.06
N GLU A 23 -6.51 9.05 -5.98
CA GLU A 23 -5.20 9.70 -6.04
C GLU A 23 -4.47 9.63 -4.71
N CYS A 24 -5.20 9.94 -3.62
CA CYS A 24 -4.64 10.04 -2.29
C CYS A 24 -5.63 9.52 -1.25
N TYR A 25 -5.12 8.85 -0.21
CA TYR A 25 -5.93 8.44 0.92
C TYR A 25 -6.65 9.63 1.57
N GLY A 26 -7.95 9.45 1.85
CA GLY A 26 -8.79 10.49 2.43
C GLY A 26 -9.38 11.50 1.44
N GLN A 27 -9.02 11.42 0.17
CA GLN A 27 -9.62 12.17 -0.92
C GLN A 27 -10.71 11.38 -1.64
N LEU A 28 -11.27 11.96 -2.72
CA LEU A 28 -12.35 11.34 -3.49
C LEU A 28 -11.94 9.99 -4.08
N HIS A 29 -12.84 9.04 -4.01
CA HIS A 29 -12.68 7.74 -4.65
C HIS A 29 -12.75 7.86 -6.19
N ALA A 30 -12.31 6.80 -6.86
CA ALA A 30 -12.18 6.75 -8.32
C ALA A 30 -13.49 7.07 -9.03
N GLU A 31 -14.62 6.58 -8.52
CA GLU A 31 -15.96 6.84 -9.07
C GLU A 31 -16.29 8.33 -9.07
N ARG A 32 -16.08 9.01 -7.93
CA ARG A 32 -16.35 10.45 -7.82
C ARG A 32 -15.40 11.27 -8.68
N ASN A 33 -14.13 10.85 -8.79
CA ASN A 33 -13.17 11.49 -9.69
C ASN A 33 -13.56 11.31 -11.16
N ALA A 34 -14.05 10.13 -11.56
CA ALA A 34 -14.53 9.89 -12.92
C ALA A 34 -15.76 10.75 -13.25
N ILE A 35 -16.71 10.88 -12.32
CA ILE A 35 -17.89 11.75 -12.45
C ILE A 35 -17.45 13.22 -12.57
N ALA A 36 -16.56 13.68 -11.69
CA ALA A 36 -16.04 15.05 -11.74
C ALA A 36 -15.30 15.34 -13.06
N ASN A 37 -14.52 14.38 -13.56
CA ASN A 37 -13.83 14.47 -14.84
C ASN A 37 -14.82 14.55 -16.01
N ALA A 38 -15.87 13.75 -16.00
CA ALA A 38 -16.93 13.81 -17.03
C ALA A 38 -17.63 15.18 -17.06
N ARG A 39 -17.98 15.70 -15.87
CA ARG A 39 -18.57 17.04 -15.73
C ARG A 39 -17.64 18.14 -16.25
N LYS A 40 -16.36 18.09 -15.89
CA LYS A 40 -15.34 19.03 -16.37
C LYS A 40 -15.19 19.01 -17.90
N ARG A 41 -15.40 17.85 -18.53
CA ARG A 41 -15.40 17.70 -19.99
C ARG A 41 -16.73 18.12 -20.65
N GLY A 42 -17.73 18.52 -19.87
CA GLY A 42 -19.07 18.87 -20.38
C GLY A 42 -19.87 17.66 -20.89
N ASN A 43 -19.52 16.45 -20.47
CA ASN A 43 -20.20 15.23 -20.91
C ASN A 43 -21.41 14.94 -20.03
N ASN A 44 -22.55 14.60 -20.65
CA ASN A 44 -23.70 14.03 -19.96
C ASN A 44 -23.43 12.56 -19.63
N ILE A 45 -23.67 12.17 -18.37
CA ILE A 45 -23.49 10.80 -17.86
C ILE A 45 -24.80 10.17 -17.39
N GLU A 46 -25.92 10.88 -17.44
CA GLU A 46 -27.24 10.30 -17.15
C GLU A 46 -27.53 9.13 -18.11
N GLY A 47 -27.99 8.01 -17.57
CA GLY A 47 -28.25 6.78 -18.33
C GLY A 47 -26.98 6.01 -18.77
N SER A 48 -25.78 6.45 -18.39
CA SER A 48 -24.54 5.81 -18.78
C SER A 48 -24.24 4.53 -17.99
N THR A 49 -23.18 3.84 -18.39
CA THR A 49 -22.58 2.72 -17.65
C THR A 49 -21.28 3.18 -17.00
N ILE A 50 -21.10 2.91 -15.71
CA ILE A 50 -19.83 3.07 -15.01
C ILE A 50 -19.18 1.71 -14.78
N TYR A 51 -17.87 1.61 -15.02
CA TYR A 51 -17.04 0.45 -14.75
C TYR A 51 -16.15 0.75 -13.56
N VAL A 52 -16.17 -0.12 -12.56
CA VAL A 52 -15.41 0.03 -11.32
C VAL A 52 -14.65 -1.25 -11.02
N THR A 53 -13.43 -1.14 -10.51
CA THR A 53 -12.61 -2.30 -10.17
C THR A 53 -13.01 -2.92 -8.82
N LEU A 54 -13.68 -2.13 -7.95
CA LEU A 54 -14.10 -2.54 -6.62
C LEU A 54 -15.55 -2.11 -6.37
N GLU A 55 -16.28 -2.84 -5.51
CA GLU A 55 -17.64 -2.51 -5.09
C GLU A 55 -17.73 -1.07 -4.57
N PRO A 56 -18.65 -0.23 -5.09
CA PRO A 56 -18.83 1.14 -4.63
C PRO A 56 -19.25 1.22 -3.17
N CYS A 57 -18.52 2.01 -2.39
CA CYS A 57 -18.82 2.19 -0.97
C CYS A 57 -20.20 2.82 -0.74
N CYS A 58 -20.89 2.36 0.32
CA CYS A 58 -22.25 2.78 0.70
C CYS A 58 -22.31 3.40 2.11
N HIS A 59 -21.18 3.71 2.72
CA HIS A 59 -21.10 4.31 4.06
C HIS A 59 -20.30 5.60 4.03
N TYR A 60 -20.59 6.50 4.97
CA TYR A 60 -19.81 7.70 5.19
C TYR A 60 -18.50 7.35 5.90
N GLY A 61 -17.39 7.65 5.24
CA GLY A 61 -16.05 7.58 5.79
C GLY A 61 -15.42 8.97 5.83
N LYS A 62 -14.20 9.11 5.31
CA LYS A 62 -13.57 10.42 5.10
C LYS A 62 -14.22 11.19 3.93
N THR A 63 -14.87 10.48 3.03
CA THR A 63 -15.59 11.02 1.88
C THR A 63 -17.02 10.49 1.85
N PRO A 64 -17.95 11.20 1.20
CA PRO A 64 -19.31 10.71 1.01
C PRO A 64 -19.34 9.42 0.17
N PRO A 65 -20.35 8.53 0.35
CA PRO A 65 -20.47 7.26 -0.35
C PRO A 65 -20.46 7.41 -1.88
N CYS A 66 -19.78 6.50 -2.58
CA CYS A 66 -19.78 6.48 -4.05
C CYS A 66 -21.16 6.08 -4.62
N THR A 67 -21.89 5.23 -3.91
CA THR A 67 -23.27 4.86 -4.30
C THR A 67 -24.19 6.07 -4.40
N GLU A 68 -24.07 7.07 -3.51
CA GLU A 68 -24.87 8.31 -3.59
C GLU A 68 -24.57 9.07 -4.88
N ALA A 69 -23.28 9.27 -5.21
CA ALA A 69 -22.93 9.98 -6.45
C ALA A 69 -23.45 9.25 -7.71
N ILE A 70 -23.40 7.92 -7.72
CA ILE A 70 -23.91 7.09 -8.82
C ILE A 70 -25.43 7.28 -8.98
N ILE A 71 -26.17 7.33 -7.86
CA ILE A 71 -27.62 7.53 -7.84
C ILE A 71 -27.98 8.97 -8.27
N GLU A 72 -27.32 9.98 -7.73
CA GLU A 72 -27.52 11.40 -8.02
C GLU A 72 -27.33 11.71 -9.52
N GLU A 73 -26.31 11.08 -10.13
CA GLU A 73 -26.01 11.24 -11.55
C GLU A 73 -26.92 10.38 -12.46
N LYS A 74 -27.85 9.63 -11.90
CA LYS A 74 -28.77 8.75 -12.61
C LYS A 74 -28.04 7.80 -13.58
N ILE A 75 -26.93 7.24 -13.15
CA ILE A 75 -26.22 6.20 -13.91
C ILE A 75 -27.11 4.97 -13.99
N ALA A 76 -27.27 4.41 -15.19
CA ALA A 76 -28.21 3.30 -15.42
C ALA A 76 -27.59 1.93 -15.05
N ARG A 77 -26.27 1.79 -15.17
CA ARG A 77 -25.60 0.50 -14.99
C ARG A 77 -24.25 0.66 -14.31
N VAL A 78 -23.94 -0.25 -13.39
CA VAL A 78 -22.63 -0.36 -12.73
C VAL A 78 -22.05 -1.74 -13.00
N VAL A 79 -20.89 -1.79 -13.64
CA VAL A 79 -20.13 -3.02 -13.89
C VAL A 79 -18.97 -3.06 -12.89
N VAL A 80 -18.94 -4.09 -12.07
CA VAL A 80 -18.03 -4.18 -10.91
C VAL A 80 -17.08 -5.37 -11.07
N GLY A 81 -15.77 -5.12 -10.83
CA GLY A 81 -14.76 -6.16 -10.84
C GLY A 81 -14.84 -7.04 -9.60
N SER A 82 -14.38 -6.53 -8.48
CA SER A 82 -14.29 -7.26 -7.22
C SER A 82 -15.31 -6.82 -6.19
N ASP A 83 -15.74 -7.75 -5.34
CA ASP A 83 -16.45 -7.42 -4.10
C ASP A 83 -15.50 -6.72 -3.11
N ASP A 84 -16.02 -5.81 -2.30
CA ASP A 84 -15.23 -5.25 -1.20
C ASP A 84 -15.27 -6.24 -0.01
N PRO A 85 -14.10 -6.76 0.45
CA PRO A 85 -14.05 -7.66 1.60
C PRO A 85 -14.35 -6.96 2.94
N ASN A 86 -14.46 -5.63 2.95
CA ASN A 86 -14.80 -4.87 4.14
C ASN A 86 -16.23 -5.17 4.59
N PRO A 87 -16.48 -5.68 5.82
CA PRO A 87 -17.82 -5.98 6.32
C PRO A 87 -18.78 -4.77 6.35
N LEU A 88 -18.26 -3.55 6.32
CA LEU A 88 -19.06 -2.33 6.24
C LEU A 88 -19.65 -2.11 4.84
N VAL A 89 -19.03 -2.65 3.80
CA VAL A 89 -19.41 -2.50 2.39
C VAL A 89 -20.04 -3.79 1.85
N SER A 90 -19.31 -4.86 1.91
CA SER A 90 -19.60 -6.22 1.38
C SER A 90 -21.07 -6.50 1.00
N GLY A 91 -21.40 -6.38 -0.27
CA GLY A 91 -22.73 -6.61 -0.84
C GLY A 91 -23.79 -5.52 -0.56
N LYS A 92 -23.53 -4.58 0.35
CA LYS A 92 -24.49 -3.53 0.71
C LYS A 92 -24.59 -2.46 -0.38
N GLY A 93 -23.45 -2.16 -1.03
CA GLY A 93 -23.40 -1.24 -2.17
C GLY A 93 -24.24 -1.77 -3.33
N PHE A 94 -24.08 -3.04 -3.66
CA PHE A 94 -24.89 -3.70 -4.72
C PHE A 94 -26.39 -3.68 -4.40
N LYS A 95 -26.75 -4.01 -3.15
CA LYS A 95 -28.13 -4.01 -2.71
C LYS A 95 -28.75 -2.63 -2.86
N LEU A 96 -28.08 -1.59 -2.35
CA LEU A 96 -28.56 -0.21 -2.41
C LEU A 96 -28.77 0.27 -3.86
N LEU A 97 -27.81 0.00 -4.74
CA LEU A 97 -27.92 0.40 -6.16
C LEU A 97 -29.08 -0.30 -6.87
N ARG A 98 -29.27 -1.61 -6.63
CA ARG A 98 -30.41 -2.37 -7.20
C ARG A 98 -31.76 -1.88 -6.69
N GLU A 99 -31.89 -1.53 -5.41
CA GLU A 99 -33.09 -0.95 -4.80
C GLU A 99 -33.45 0.41 -5.42
N LYS A 100 -32.45 1.13 -5.96
CA LYS A 100 -32.63 2.39 -6.69
C LYS A 100 -32.86 2.20 -8.21
N GLY A 101 -33.04 0.96 -8.67
CA GLY A 101 -33.29 0.64 -10.07
C GLY A 101 -32.07 0.65 -10.99
N ILE A 102 -30.88 0.68 -10.42
CA ILE A 102 -29.62 0.65 -11.17
C ILE A 102 -29.23 -0.82 -11.42
N GLU A 103 -28.92 -1.14 -12.68
CA GLU A 103 -28.44 -2.47 -13.05
C GLU A 103 -27.02 -2.67 -12.52
N VAL A 104 -26.78 -3.75 -11.76
CA VAL A 104 -25.45 -4.09 -11.21
C VAL A 104 -25.00 -5.42 -11.81
N ILE A 105 -23.89 -5.39 -12.54
CA ILE A 105 -23.18 -6.54 -13.10
C ILE A 105 -21.93 -6.78 -12.28
N PRO A 106 -21.93 -7.72 -11.33
CA PRO A 106 -20.77 -8.01 -10.49
C PRO A 106 -19.78 -8.95 -11.18
N HIS A 107 -18.57 -9.03 -10.65
CA HIS A 107 -17.52 -10.02 -10.98
C HIS A 107 -17.03 -9.96 -12.45
N PHE A 108 -17.07 -8.78 -13.05
CA PHE A 108 -16.52 -8.57 -14.39
C PHE A 108 -14.98 -8.43 -14.31
N LEU A 109 -14.25 -9.35 -14.92
CA LEU A 109 -12.79 -9.45 -14.81
C LEU A 109 -12.32 -9.51 -13.34
N LYS A 110 -13.01 -10.36 -12.53
CA LYS A 110 -12.79 -10.41 -11.08
C LYS A 110 -11.36 -10.78 -10.73
N GLU A 111 -10.78 -11.79 -11.39
CA GLU A 111 -9.43 -12.25 -11.10
C GLU A 111 -8.37 -11.18 -11.32
N GLU A 112 -8.51 -10.41 -12.41
CA GLU A 112 -7.61 -9.29 -12.72
C GLU A 112 -7.78 -8.14 -11.71
N CYS A 113 -9.02 -7.84 -11.32
CA CYS A 113 -9.31 -6.82 -10.33
C CYS A 113 -8.83 -7.23 -8.92
N ASP A 114 -8.99 -8.50 -8.53
CA ASP A 114 -8.45 -9.05 -7.29
C ASP A 114 -6.93 -8.97 -7.27
N ALA A 115 -6.26 -9.31 -8.36
CA ALA A 115 -4.80 -9.23 -8.48
C ALA A 115 -4.28 -7.79 -8.33
N MET A 116 -5.01 -6.79 -8.85
CA MET A 116 -4.66 -5.37 -8.67
C MET A 116 -4.80 -4.93 -7.22
N ASN A 117 -5.76 -5.47 -6.48
CA ASN A 117 -6.12 -5.06 -5.13
C ASN A 117 -5.59 -5.99 -4.02
N HIS A 118 -4.70 -6.95 -4.34
CA HIS A 118 -4.26 -8.00 -3.41
C HIS A 118 -3.69 -7.46 -2.09
N VAL A 119 -3.00 -6.33 -2.10
CA VAL A 119 -2.45 -5.68 -0.89
C VAL A 119 -3.57 -5.16 0.02
N PHE A 120 -4.56 -4.48 -0.59
CA PHE A 120 -5.73 -3.98 0.13
C PHE A 120 -6.57 -5.14 0.70
N PHE A 121 -6.84 -6.16 -0.12
CA PHE A 121 -7.60 -7.33 0.31
C PHE A 121 -6.94 -8.09 1.45
N HIS A 122 -5.61 -8.29 1.36
CA HIS A 122 -4.86 -8.88 2.46
C HIS A 122 -5.06 -8.08 3.75
N TYR A 123 -4.86 -6.77 3.68
CA TYR A 123 -4.98 -5.91 4.85
C TYR A 123 -6.38 -5.91 5.46
N ILE A 124 -7.42 -5.71 4.65
CA ILE A 124 -8.82 -5.68 5.14
C ILE A 124 -9.25 -7.02 5.74
N SER A 125 -8.79 -8.14 5.16
CA SER A 125 -9.17 -9.48 5.61
C SER A 125 -8.40 -9.93 6.85
N THR A 126 -7.11 -9.57 6.98
CA THR A 126 -6.23 -10.07 8.04
C THR A 126 -5.91 -9.04 9.11
N GLY A 127 -6.05 -7.78 8.74
CA GLY A 127 -5.60 -6.65 9.55
C GLY A 127 -4.08 -6.56 9.71
N THR A 128 -3.30 -7.27 8.89
CA THR A 128 -1.83 -7.27 8.90
C THR A 128 -1.27 -6.66 7.62
N PRO A 129 -0.08 -6.06 7.64
CA PRO A 129 0.53 -5.55 6.41
C PRO A 129 0.85 -6.69 5.45
N TYR A 130 0.70 -6.44 4.15
CA TYR A 130 1.19 -7.34 3.12
C TYR A 130 2.73 -7.28 3.06
N VAL A 131 3.38 -8.42 3.25
CA VAL A 131 4.84 -8.53 3.26
C VAL A 131 5.33 -9.27 2.01
N ALA A 132 6.12 -8.58 1.20
CA ALA A 132 6.83 -9.17 0.06
C ALA A 132 8.30 -9.39 0.42
N MET A 133 8.78 -10.62 0.35
CA MET A 133 10.19 -10.94 0.57
C MET A 133 10.95 -10.87 -0.76
N LYS A 134 12.00 -10.00 -0.81
CA LYS A 134 12.90 -9.87 -1.95
C LYS A 134 14.31 -10.25 -1.55
N TYR A 135 14.90 -11.16 -2.27
CA TYR A 135 16.32 -11.52 -2.13
C TYR A 135 16.97 -11.67 -3.53
N ALA A 136 18.30 -11.48 -3.56
CA ALA A 136 19.11 -11.83 -4.72
C ALA A 136 19.97 -13.03 -4.33
N MET A 137 19.89 -14.09 -5.11
CA MET A 137 20.67 -15.31 -4.86
C MET A 137 21.07 -15.97 -6.20
N THR A 138 22.12 -16.74 -6.15
CA THR A 138 22.53 -17.65 -7.23
C THR A 138 21.56 -18.83 -7.34
N MET A 139 21.65 -19.61 -8.41
CA MET A 139 20.78 -20.78 -8.60
C MET A 139 20.93 -21.84 -7.50
N ASP A 140 22.10 -21.90 -6.85
CA ASP A 140 22.37 -22.77 -5.70
C ASP A 140 22.06 -22.11 -4.34
N GLY A 141 21.35 -20.96 -4.36
CA GLY A 141 20.80 -20.32 -3.15
C GLY A 141 21.82 -19.48 -2.35
N LYS A 142 22.96 -19.10 -2.95
CA LYS A 142 23.96 -18.26 -2.27
C LYS A 142 23.69 -16.78 -2.49
N ILE A 143 23.80 -15.99 -1.44
CA ILE A 143 23.59 -14.53 -1.47
C ILE A 143 24.90 -13.74 -1.66
N ALA A 144 26.04 -14.38 -1.47
CA ALA A 144 27.39 -13.83 -1.64
C ALA A 144 28.39 -14.94 -1.90
N CYS A 145 29.57 -14.60 -2.43
CA CYS A 145 30.72 -15.47 -2.45
C CYS A 145 31.29 -15.73 -1.03
N TYR A 146 32.19 -16.71 -0.88
CA TYR A 146 32.88 -16.97 0.37
C TYR A 146 33.76 -15.79 0.85
N THR A 147 34.13 -14.90 -0.07
CA THR A 147 34.85 -13.64 0.22
C THR A 147 33.94 -12.53 0.74
N GLY A 148 32.61 -12.74 0.73
CA GLY A 148 31.61 -11.71 1.08
C GLY A 148 31.17 -10.84 -0.10
N ASP A 149 31.76 -11.01 -1.29
CA ASP A 149 31.36 -10.25 -2.48
C ASP A 149 29.99 -10.71 -3.00
N SER A 150 29.07 -9.75 -3.16
CA SER A 150 27.69 -9.96 -3.61
C SER A 150 27.30 -9.13 -4.84
N LYS A 151 28.22 -8.34 -5.38
CA LYS A 151 27.94 -7.41 -6.50
C LYS A 151 28.55 -7.95 -7.81
N TRP A 152 27.71 -8.33 -8.83
CA TRP A 152 26.25 -8.32 -8.84
C TRP A 152 25.73 -9.75 -9.09
N VAL A 153 24.86 -10.23 -8.22
CA VAL A 153 24.26 -11.56 -8.37
C VAL A 153 23.14 -11.55 -9.43
N THR A 154 22.45 -10.41 -9.60
CA THR A 154 21.33 -10.27 -10.55
C THR A 154 21.62 -9.22 -11.62
N GLY A 155 21.00 -9.40 -12.80
CA GLY A 155 21.15 -8.51 -13.95
C GLY A 155 20.53 -7.12 -13.75
N GLU A 156 20.74 -6.24 -14.72
CA GLU A 156 20.27 -4.84 -14.67
C GLU A 156 18.75 -4.73 -14.64
N GLU A 157 18.05 -5.54 -15.40
CA GLU A 157 16.58 -5.57 -15.44
C GLU A 157 15.99 -5.91 -14.07
N SER A 158 16.55 -6.92 -13.40
CA SER A 158 16.14 -7.28 -12.03
C SER A 158 16.38 -6.14 -11.04
N ARG A 159 17.50 -5.43 -11.18
CA ARG A 159 17.82 -4.28 -10.34
C ARG A 159 16.89 -3.09 -10.62
N ALA A 160 16.51 -2.86 -11.88
CA ALA A 160 15.51 -1.87 -12.25
C ALA A 160 14.13 -2.22 -11.65
N HIS A 161 13.73 -3.50 -11.74
CA HIS A 161 12.48 -3.97 -11.11
C HIS A 161 12.47 -3.74 -9.59
N VAL A 162 13.59 -3.91 -8.91
CA VAL A 162 13.69 -3.58 -7.46
C VAL A 162 13.37 -2.11 -7.18
N GLN A 163 13.75 -1.18 -8.07
CA GLN A 163 13.40 0.23 -7.90
C GLN A 163 11.89 0.45 -8.07
N THR A 164 11.23 -0.26 -8.98
CA THR A 164 9.77 -0.26 -9.12
C THR A 164 9.10 -0.75 -7.83
N LEU A 165 9.60 -1.82 -7.21
CA LEU A 165 9.10 -2.32 -5.93
C LEU A 165 9.27 -1.28 -4.80
N ARG A 166 10.42 -0.60 -4.73
CA ARG A 166 10.66 0.46 -3.75
C ARG A 166 9.73 1.65 -3.91
N ASN A 167 9.37 1.99 -5.14
CA ASN A 167 8.38 3.02 -5.42
C ASN A 167 6.96 2.58 -5.05
N HIS A 168 6.67 1.29 -5.19
CA HIS A 168 5.33 0.72 -4.97
C HIS A 168 5.03 0.48 -3.49
N TYR A 169 5.94 -0.20 -2.78
CA TYR A 169 5.74 -0.53 -1.36
C TYR A 169 6.04 0.66 -0.44
N LYS A 170 5.25 0.80 0.63
CA LYS A 170 5.40 1.92 1.59
C LYS A 170 6.63 1.79 2.47
N GLY A 171 7.06 0.59 2.80
CA GLY A 171 8.21 0.32 3.65
C GLY A 171 9.21 -0.64 3.04
N ILE A 172 10.48 -0.48 3.38
CA ILE A 172 11.56 -1.43 3.08
C ILE A 172 12.24 -1.83 4.39
N MET A 173 12.30 -3.13 4.66
CA MET A 173 12.93 -3.65 5.88
C MET A 173 14.22 -4.39 5.54
N ALA A 174 15.26 -4.16 6.33
CA ALA A 174 16.51 -4.89 6.27
C ALA A 174 17.03 -5.21 7.67
N GLY A 175 17.84 -6.27 7.81
CA GLY A 175 18.57 -6.57 9.03
C GLY A 175 19.81 -5.69 9.16
N ILE A 176 20.26 -5.48 10.41
CA ILE A 176 21.47 -4.69 10.72
C ILE A 176 22.72 -5.25 10.01
N GLY A 177 22.81 -6.56 9.78
CA GLY A 177 23.93 -7.15 9.03
C GLY A 177 24.11 -6.54 7.64
N THR A 178 23.01 -6.25 6.92
CA THR A 178 23.07 -5.58 5.62
C THR A 178 23.59 -4.16 5.73
N VAL A 179 23.22 -3.43 6.79
CA VAL A 179 23.70 -2.06 7.00
C VAL A 179 25.21 -2.04 7.31
N LEU A 180 25.67 -2.97 8.14
CA LEU A 180 27.09 -3.08 8.50
C LEU A 180 27.97 -3.52 7.32
N ALA A 181 27.42 -4.34 6.40
CA ALA A 181 28.17 -4.83 5.25
C ALA A 181 28.18 -3.84 4.07
N ASP A 182 27.06 -3.17 3.78
CA ASP A 182 26.85 -2.46 2.52
C ASP A 182 26.64 -0.95 2.68
N ASP A 183 26.39 -0.46 3.89
CA ASP A 183 25.95 0.92 4.18
C ASP A 183 24.94 1.46 3.15
N PRO A 184 23.79 0.79 2.98
CA PRO A 184 22.88 1.08 1.89
C PRO A 184 21.99 2.30 2.17
N MET A 185 21.60 3.04 1.14
CA MET A 185 20.62 4.13 1.25
C MET A 185 19.18 3.62 1.40
N LEU A 186 18.86 2.46 0.84
CA LEU A 186 17.49 1.90 0.75
C LEU A 186 16.43 2.83 0.11
N SER A 187 16.87 3.82 -0.67
CA SER A 187 16.00 4.78 -1.38
C SER A 187 15.49 4.24 -2.72
N CYS A 188 14.43 4.84 -3.22
CA CYS A 188 13.98 4.71 -4.62
C CYS A 188 14.87 5.61 -5.50
N ARG A 189 15.28 5.09 -6.67
CA ARG A 189 16.13 5.84 -7.63
C ARG A 189 15.41 6.15 -8.94
N ILE A 190 14.08 5.97 -8.96
CA ILE A 190 13.25 6.36 -10.10
C ILE A 190 13.03 7.88 -10.01
N GLU A 191 13.25 8.58 -11.10
CA GLU A 191 12.97 10.02 -11.18
C GLU A 191 11.49 10.30 -10.89
N GLY A 192 11.22 11.22 -9.96
CA GLY A 192 9.87 11.49 -9.47
C GLY A 192 9.24 10.34 -8.65
N GLY A 193 10.00 9.30 -8.34
CA GLY A 193 9.55 8.19 -7.51
C GLY A 193 9.46 8.56 -6.02
N ARG A 194 8.72 7.75 -5.28
CA ARG A 194 8.54 7.90 -3.83
C ARG A 194 9.52 7.00 -3.08
N ASP A 195 10.21 7.55 -2.08
CA ASP A 195 11.01 6.77 -1.16
C ASP A 195 10.15 5.98 -0.17
N PRO A 196 10.48 4.70 0.09
CA PRO A 196 9.86 3.93 1.16
C PRO A 196 10.35 4.38 2.54
N VAL A 197 9.55 4.17 3.57
CA VAL A 197 9.99 4.22 4.97
C VAL A 197 11.03 3.12 5.18
N ARG A 198 12.20 3.47 5.70
CA ARG A 198 13.30 2.53 5.93
C ARG A 198 13.19 1.94 7.33
N ILE A 199 13.20 0.62 7.43
CA ILE A 199 13.04 -0.11 8.70
C ILE A 199 14.25 -1.02 8.87
N ILE A 200 14.97 -0.87 9.99
CA ILE A 200 16.14 -1.70 10.31
C ILE A 200 15.85 -2.54 11.55
N ALA A 201 15.90 -3.86 11.37
CA ALA A 201 15.86 -4.79 12.51
C ALA A 201 17.27 -4.85 13.14
N ASP A 202 17.42 -4.24 14.32
CA ASP A 202 18.68 -4.11 15.03
C ASP A 202 18.48 -4.27 16.54
N SER A 203 18.44 -5.50 17.00
CA SER A 203 18.13 -5.86 18.39
C SER A 203 18.91 -5.06 19.45
N HIS A 204 20.14 -4.68 19.16
CA HIS A 204 21.06 -4.05 20.13
C HIS A 204 21.59 -2.68 19.70
N LEU A 205 20.90 -2.01 18.75
CA LEU A 205 21.29 -0.70 18.23
C LEU A 205 22.74 -0.64 17.74
N ARG A 206 23.19 -1.63 16.95
CA ARG A 206 24.54 -1.68 16.39
C ARG A 206 24.74 -0.76 15.19
N ILE A 207 23.67 -0.13 14.69
CA ILE A 207 23.71 0.77 13.53
C ILE A 207 24.77 1.87 13.76
N PRO A 208 25.69 2.10 12.80
CA PRO A 208 26.69 3.16 12.91
C PRO A 208 26.02 4.55 12.86
N MET A 209 26.47 5.46 13.74
CA MET A 209 25.95 6.83 13.80
C MET A 209 26.27 7.67 12.55
N ASP A 210 27.25 7.26 11.78
CA ASP A 210 27.71 7.86 10.53
C ASP A 210 27.22 7.11 9.27
N SER A 211 26.38 6.07 9.42
CA SER A 211 25.79 5.37 8.29
C SER A 211 24.95 6.31 7.41
N GLN A 212 24.87 6.01 6.11
CA GLN A 212 24.04 6.79 5.17
C GLN A 212 22.58 6.87 5.64
N LEU A 213 22.04 5.80 6.22
CA LEU A 213 20.68 5.76 6.76
C LEU A 213 20.47 6.81 7.85
N VAL A 214 21.35 6.86 8.85
CA VAL A 214 21.26 7.81 9.98
C VAL A 214 21.49 9.25 9.52
N ARG A 215 22.49 9.49 8.66
CA ARG A 215 22.77 10.84 8.12
C ARG A 215 21.60 11.45 7.34
N THR A 216 20.78 10.62 6.75
CA THR A 216 19.65 11.04 5.92
C THR A 216 18.28 10.85 6.61
N ALA A 217 18.25 10.54 7.92
CA ALA A 217 17.00 10.23 8.63
C ALA A 217 16.01 11.40 8.66
N LYS A 218 16.49 12.65 8.67
CA LYS A 218 15.65 13.86 8.64
C LYS A 218 15.01 14.12 7.26
N GLN A 219 15.56 13.59 6.18
CA GLN A 219 15.03 13.74 4.82
C GLN A 219 14.14 12.56 4.42
N GLN A 220 14.54 11.34 4.80
CA GLN A 220 13.82 10.12 4.51
C GLN A 220 13.61 9.32 5.81
N PRO A 221 12.36 9.03 6.20
CA PRO A 221 12.05 8.37 7.47
C PRO A 221 12.85 7.08 7.68
N LEU A 222 13.41 6.93 8.88
CA LEU A 222 14.16 5.76 9.32
C LEU A 222 13.63 5.29 10.68
N ILE A 223 13.22 4.03 10.74
CA ILE A 223 12.80 3.35 11.96
C ILE A 223 13.85 2.29 12.28
N VAL A 224 14.34 2.26 13.50
CA VAL A 224 15.21 1.20 14.00
C VAL A 224 14.47 0.42 15.08
N ALA A 225 14.16 -0.84 14.77
CA ALA A 225 13.47 -1.74 15.68
C ALA A 225 14.48 -2.48 16.54
N CYS A 226 14.41 -2.32 17.87
CA CYS A 226 15.34 -2.91 18.83
C CYS A 226 14.63 -3.62 19.99
N LEU A 227 15.37 -4.36 20.78
CA LEU A 227 14.88 -4.96 22.04
C LEU A 227 14.72 -3.90 23.14
N PRO A 228 13.87 -4.16 24.15
CA PRO A 228 13.62 -3.21 25.25
C PRO A 228 14.86 -2.85 26.07
N ASP A 229 15.83 -3.75 26.15
CA ASP A 229 17.09 -3.62 26.89
C ASP A 229 18.25 -3.01 26.07
N ALA A 230 17.98 -2.56 24.84
CA ALA A 230 19.00 -1.88 24.03
C ALA A 230 19.43 -0.55 24.66
N ASP A 231 20.68 -0.14 24.38
CA ASP A 231 21.35 1.02 24.97
C ASP A 231 20.52 2.31 24.82
N GLU A 232 20.09 2.85 25.96
CA GLU A 232 19.29 4.08 26.04
C GLU A 232 20.05 5.30 25.53
N THR A 233 21.35 5.39 25.87
CA THR A 233 22.19 6.54 25.45
C THR A 233 22.26 6.62 23.93
N LYS A 234 22.46 5.46 23.30
CA LYS A 234 22.50 5.39 21.83
C LYS A 234 21.14 5.61 21.20
N ALA A 235 20.06 5.17 21.84
CA ALA A 235 18.70 5.44 21.38
C ALA A 235 18.44 6.95 21.31
N VAL A 236 18.71 7.69 22.39
CA VAL A 236 18.58 9.16 22.42
C VAL A 236 19.42 9.83 21.33
N GLN A 237 20.68 9.42 21.15
CA GLN A 237 21.53 9.97 20.08
C GLN A 237 20.97 9.73 18.67
N LEU A 238 20.34 8.58 18.42
CA LEU A 238 19.69 8.28 17.15
C LEU A 238 18.44 9.15 16.95
N GLU A 239 17.64 9.32 17.99
CA GLU A 239 16.43 10.18 17.95
C GLU A 239 16.79 11.65 17.68
N GLU A 240 17.87 12.18 18.23
CA GLU A 240 18.41 13.52 17.93
C GLU A 240 18.77 13.68 16.43
N LYS A 241 19.17 12.58 15.78
CA LYS A 241 19.42 12.53 14.34
C LYS A 241 18.17 12.41 13.50
N GLY A 242 16.99 12.25 14.11
CA GLY A 242 15.71 12.10 13.43
C GLY A 242 15.36 10.63 13.10
N VAL A 243 16.00 9.67 13.75
CA VAL A 243 15.67 8.25 13.67
C VAL A 243 14.53 7.96 14.65
N GLU A 244 13.53 7.22 14.25
CA GLU A 244 12.54 6.67 15.18
C GLU A 244 13.08 5.37 15.76
N VAL A 245 13.29 5.30 17.08
CA VAL A 245 13.71 4.09 17.78
C VAL A 245 12.50 3.38 18.34
N LEU A 246 12.24 2.17 17.85
CA LEU A 246 11.12 1.36 18.24
C LEU A 246 11.55 0.18 19.09
N ARG A 247 11.14 0.16 20.36
CA ARG A 247 11.40 -0.95 21.27
C ARG A 247 10.31 -2.01 21.13
N ILE A 248 10.70 -3.20 20.68
CA ILE A 248 9.79 -4.32 20.48
C ILE A 248 10.10 -5.39 21.54
N PRO A 249 9.13 -5.80 22.36
CA PRO A 249 9.32 -6.91 23.28
C PRO A 249 9.80 -8.15 22.52
N GLY A 250 10.86 -8.78 22.99
CA GLY A 250 11.34 -10.02 22.40
C GLY A 250 10.26 -11.10 22.48
N ILE A 251 10.00 -11.78 21.38
CA ILE A 251 9.21 -12.99 21.38
C ILE A 251 10.12 -14.08 21.95
N ALA A 252 9.81 -14.58 23.15
CA ALA A 252 10.48 -15.78 23.64
C ALA A 252 10.24 -16.90 22.62
N VAL A 253 11.28 -17.61 22.19
CA VAL A 253 11.24 -18.63 21.13
C VAL A 253 10.24 -19.76 21.45
N ASN A 254 9.73 -19.80 22.68
CA ASN A 254 8.73 -20.78 23.16
C ASN A 254 7.27 -20.32 23.00
N ASP A 255 7.00 -19.08 22.59
CA ASP A 255 5.63 -18.53 22.47
C ASP A 255 5.07 -18.56 21.03
N PHE A 256 5.28 -19.64 20.31
CA PHE A 256 4.50 -19.92 19.09
C PHE A 256 3.05 -20.35 19.39
N SER A 257 2.62 -20.34 20.64
CA SER A 257 1.23 -20.54 21.05
C SER A 257 0.50 -19.20 21.25
N GLY A 258 0.21 -18.52 20.17
CA GLY A 258 -1.06 -17.81 19.94
C GLY A 258 -1.51 -16.64 20.83
N SER A 259 -0.69 -15.89 21.58
CA SER A 259 -1.24 -14.78 22.39
C SER A 259 -0.40 -13.50 22.52
N SER A 260 0.51 -13.20 21.58
CA SER A 260 1.24 -11.92 21.59
C SER A 260 0.67 -10.90 20.60
N SER A 261 -0.65 -10.83 20.47
CA SER A 261 -1.34 -9.92 19.53
C SER A 261 -1.22 -8.42 19.89
N ASP A 262 -1.06 -8.07 21.18
CA ASP A 262 -1.23 -6.68 21.63
C ASP A 262 -0.03 -5.74 21.31
N SER A 263 1.21 -6.24 21.31
CA SER A 263 2.38 -5.40 21.00
C SER A 263 2.57 -5.20 19.49
N VAL A 264 2.29 -6.23 18.72
CA VAL A 264 2.28 -6.16 17.24
C VAL A 264 1.09 -5.31 16.76
N LEU A 265 -0.05 -5.36 17.46
CA LEU A 265 -1.23 -4.54 17.18
C LEU A 265 -1.00 -3.05 17.45
N LYS A 266 -0.36 -2.67 18.54
CA LYS A 266 0.02 -1.25 18.82
C LYS A 266 0.96 -0.68 17.77
N TYR A 267 1.88 -1.49 17.25
CA TYR A 267 2.79 -1.09 16.18
C TYR A 267 2.07 -0.95 14.83
N LYS A 268 1.16 -1.87 14.55
CA LYS A 268 0.27 -1.84 13.40
C LYS A 268 -0.56 -0.55 13.36
N ASP A 269 -1.19 -0.18 14.47
CA ASP A 269 -2.04 1.02 14.54
C ASP A 269 -1.22 2.30 14.31
N ARG A 270 0.03 2.35 14.77
CA ARG A 270 0.93 3.49 14.59
C ARG A 270 1.45 3.59 13.14
N LEU A 271 1.91 2.49 12.53
CA LEU A 271 2.27 2.47 11.10
C LEU A 271 1.09 2.79 10.17
N LEU A 272 -0.14 2.54 10.63
CA LEU A 272 -1.36 2.79 9.87
C LEU A 272 -1.93 4.19 10.11
N ALA A 273 -1.87 4.71 11.33
CA ALA A 273 -2.37 6.05 11.65
C ALA A 273 -1.54 7.15 10.97
N ASP A 274 -0.20 6.97 10.92
CA ASP A 274 0.72 7.96 10.37
C ASP A 274 0.96 7.81 8.85
N ASN A 275 0.62 6.66 8.24
CA ASN A 275 0.89 6.37 6.82
C ASN A 275 -0.35 6.10 5.96
N LEU A 276 -1.55 6.21 6.53
CA LEU A 276 -2.82 6.25 5.82
C LEU A 276 -3.40 7.66 5.77
N ALA A 277 -2.71 8.64 6.34
CA ALA A 277 -3.00 10.06 6.20
C ALA A 277 -2.36 10.64 4.92
#